data_db823f74582d336bb294200c47e99425
#
_entry.id   db823f74582d336bb294200c47e99425
#
_cell.length_a   1.000
_cell.length_b   1.000
_cell.length_c   1.000
_cell.angle_alpha   90.00
_cell.angle_beta   90.00
_cell.angle_gamma   90.00
#
_symmetry.space_group_name_H-M   'P 1'
#
loop_
_entity.id
_entity.type
_entity.pdbx_description
1 polymer ?
#
loop_
_entity_poly.entity_id
_entity_poly.type
_entity_poly.pdbx_seq_one_letter_code
_entity_poly.pdbx_strand_id
1 'polypeptide(L)'
;RKAKEIAKGAGMVAINAMVATQDYAAAIRTAVEAGVDAVVSGAGLPLELPGIVGTTDVAIAPIVSSGRAAKLILRRWAKEFGRTADFVVIEGCKAGGHLGFAEDDLLAGKCQTLDDILPEVLAEVKPFEAQFGHSIPVFVAGGVYTGADMAHFTAMGAAGVQLATRFITTYECDASQGYKDVLLNAGSEDVRIIHSPVGMPGPVSYTHLT
;
A
#
# COMPACT_ATOMS: atom_id res chain seq x y z
N ARG A 1 17.74 10.08 -0.23
CA ARG A 1 19.16 10.00 -0.67
C ARG A 1 19.87 8.86 0.03
N LYS A 2 19.99 8.86 1.37
CA LYS A 2 20.68 7.80 2.12
C LYS A 2 20.13 6.38 1.79
N ALA A 3 18.81 6.21 1.62
CA ALA A 3 18.24 4.94 1.23
C ALA A 3 18.74 4.47 -0.16
N LYS A 4 18.89 5.37 -1.11
CA LYS A 4 19.46 5.07 -2.44
C LYS A 4 20.92 4.64 -2.36
N GLU A 5 21.70 5.28 -1.50
CA GLU A 5 23.11 4.91 -1.26
C GLU A 5 23.21 3.51 -0.64
N ILE A 6 22.31 3.18 0.29
CA ILE A 6 22.25 1.85 0.91
C ILE A 6 21.81 0.79 -0.10
N ALA A 7 20.79 1.07 -0.93
CA ALA A 7 20.26 0.16 -1.93
C ALA A 7 21.27 -0.18 -3.04
N LYS A 8 22.23 0.70 -3.32
CA LYS A 8 23.31 0.50 -4.32
C LYS A 8 22.81 0.01 -5.69
N GLY A 9 21.59 0.39 -6.07
CA GLY A 9 20.98 -0.05 -7.31
C GLY A 9 20.39 -1.47 -7.31
N ALA A 10 20.38 -2.16 -6.16
CA ALA A 10 19.82 -3.52 -6.06
C ALA A 10 18.28 -3.57 -6.17
N GLY A 11 17.61 -2.42 -6.16
CA GLY A 11 16.16 -2.30 -6.29
C GLY A 11 15.71 -0.85 -6.29
N MET A 12 14.42 -0.64 -6.48
CA MET A 12 13.80 0.66 -6.41
C MET A 12 13.67 1.15 -4.96
N VAL A 13 13.87 2.44 -4.75
CA VAL A 13 13.58 3.11 -3.48
C VAL A 13 12.28 3.88 -3.65
N ALA A 14 11.23 3.46 -2.96
CA ALA A 14 9.93 4.09 -2.99
C ALA A 14 9.63 4.80 -1.66
N ILE A 15 8.74 5.81 -1.72
CA ILE A 15 8.07 6.31 -0.52
C ILE A 15 6.62 5.82 -0.50
N ASN A 16 6.08 5.60 0.70
CA ASN A 16 4.66 5.42 0.93
C ASN A 16 4.11 6.72 1.55
N ALA A 17 3.15 7.35 0.87
CA ALA A 17 2.57 8.62 1.28
C ALA A 17 1.06 8.49 1.52
N MET A 18 0.60 8.96 2.69
CA MET A 18 -0.82 8.94 3.04
C MET A 18 -1.52 10.20 2.53
N VAL A 19 -2.58 10.04 1.72
CA VAL A 19 -3.39 11.15 1.20
C VAL A 19 -3.96 12.03 2.33
N ALA A 20 -4.31 11.41 3.45
CA ALA A 20 -4.91 12.08 4.60
C ALA A 20 -3.97 13.01 5.38
N THR A 21 -2.67 13.05 5.05
CA THR A 21 -1.72 13.94 5.73
C THR A 21 -1.76 15.37 5.17
N GLN A 22 -1.58 16.37 6.04
CA GLN A 22 -1.60 17.79 5.64
C GLN A 22 -0.50 18.12 4.62
N ASP A 23 0.68 17.51 4.77
CA ASP A 23 1.85 17.79 3.93
C ASP A 23 2.01 16.81 2.75
N TYR A 24 0.94 16.11 2.38
CA TYR A 24 0.97 15.06 1.35
C TYR A 24 1.70 15.48 0.07
N ALA A 25 1.27 16.56 -0.56
CA ALA A 25 1.86 17.02 -1.81
C ALA A 25 3.30 17.52 -1.64
N ALA A 26 3.61 18.20 -0.52
CA ALA A 26 4.95 18.70 -0.23
C ALA A 26 5.94 17.56 0.00
N ALA A 27 5.53 16.53 0.76
CA ALA A 27 6.33 15.33 1.01
C ALA A 27 6.68 14.60 -0.29
N ILE A 28 5.70 14.43 -1.18
CA ILE A 28 5.92 13.79 -2.49
C ILE A 28 6.89 14.60 -3.34
N ARG A 29 6.69 15.91 -3.49
CA ARG A 29 7.61 16.76 -4.27
C ARG A 29 9.04 16.68 -3.73
N THR A 30 9.21 16.78 -2.42
CA THR A 30 10.53 16.64 -1.78
C THR A 30 11.17 15.27 -2.07
N ALA A 31 10.40 14.20 -2.06
CA ALA A 31 10.89 12.87 -2.36
C ALA A 31 11.29 12.72 -3.84
N VAL A 32 10.48 13.26 -4.76
CA VAL A 32 10.78 13.31 -6.20
C VAL A 32 12.08 14.08 -6.45
N GLU A 33 12.24 15.26 -5.85
CA GLU A 33 13.47 16.07 -5.91
C GLU A 33 14.68 15.35 -5.30
N ALA A 34 14.45 14.47 -4.31
CA ALA A 34 15.49 13.65 -3.70
C ALA A 34 15.87 12.42 -4.55
N GLY A 35 15.17 12.18 -5.67
CA GLY A 35 15.46 11.10 -6.62
C GLY A 35 14.87 9.74 -6.21
N VAL A 36 13.68 9.73 -5.61
CA VAL A 36 12.95 8.48 -5.36
C VAL A 36 12.55 7.81 -6.68
N ASP A 37 12.49 6.48 -6.70
CA ASP A 37 12.13 5.74 -7.93
C ASP A 37 10.61 5.58 -8.07
N ALA A 38 9.88 5.53 -6.94
CA ALA A 38 8.44 5.36 -6.95
C ALA A 38 7.74 6.06 -5.78
N VAL A 39 6.48 6.40 -5.97
CA VAL A 39 5.55 6.87 -4.94
C VAL A 39 4.38 5.90 -4.87
N VAL A 40 4.22 5.26 -3.72
CA VAL A 40 3.06 4.44 -3.38
C VAL A 40 2.15 5.28 -2.50
N SER A 41 0.85 5.34 -2.78
CA SER A 41 -0.05 6.25 -2.08
C SER A 41 -1.39 5.61 -1.74
N GLY A 42 -1.80 5.76 -0.48
CA GLY A 42 -3.04 5.24 0.09
C GLY A 42 -3.56 6.08 1.24
N ALA A 43 -4.31 5.48 2.14
CA ALA A 43 -5.02 6.19 3.22
C ALA A 43 -5.85 7.36 2.67
N GLY A 44 -6.71 7.06 1.72
CA GLY A 44 -7.50 7.94 0.88
C GLY A 44 -7.28 7.65 -0.61
N LEU A 45 -8.01 8.33 -1.47
CA LEU A 45 -7.91 8.18 -2.92
C LEU A 45 -6.87 9.16 -3.47
N PRO A 46 -5.73 8.71 -4.02
CA PRO A 46 -4.64 9.58 -4.50
C PRO A 46 -4.96 10.18 -5.89
N LEU A 47 -6.10 10.86 -6.02
CA LEU A 47 -6.63 11.31 -7.31
C LEU A 47 -5.70 12.29 -8.03
N GLU A 48 -4.95 13.10 -7.27
CA GLU A 48 -4.08 14.16 -7.79
C GLU A 48 -2.60 13.74 -7.90
N LEU A 49 -2.26 12.48 -7.54
CA LEU A 49 -0.88 12.02 -7.50
C LEU A 49 -0.11 12.25 -8.81
N PRO A 50 -0.66 11.96 -10.02
CA PRO A 50 0.05 12.23 -11.26
C PRO A 50 0.39 13.72 -11.45
N GLY A 51 -0.51 14.62 -11.06
CA GLY A 51 -0.28 16.08 -11.11
C GLY A 51 0.79 16.55 -10.11
N ILE A 52 0.88 15.92 -8.95
CA ILE A 52 1.89 16.25 -7.93
C ILE A 52 3.29 15.81 -8.38
N VAL A 53 3.40 14.61 -8.95
CA VAL A 53 4.66 14.04 -9.47
C VAL A 53 5.08 14.72 -10.78
N GLY A 54 4.12 15.21 -11.57
CA GLY A 54 4.37 15.91 -12.84
C GLY A 54 4.88 14.98 -13.94
N THR A 55 5.73 15.51 -14.80
CA THR A 55 6.28 14.82 -15.99
C THR A 55 7.56 14.03 -15.71
N THR A 56 7.81 13.67 -14.46
CA THR A 56 8.99 12.89 -14.09
C THR A 56 8.79 11.40 -14.40
N ASP A 57 9.91 10.65 -14.51
CA ASP A 57 9.91 9.20 -14.70
C ASP A 57 9.67 8.41 -13.39
N VAL A 58 9.31 9.11 -12.31
CA VAL A 58 9.01 8.47 -11.02
C VAL A 58 7.73 7.64 -11.16
N ALA A 59 7.83 6.36 -10.85
CA ALA A 59 6.69 5.44 -10.90
C ALA A 59 5.63 5.82 -9.84
N ILE A 60 4.36 5.67 -10.19
CA ILE A 60 3.24 5.98 -9.28
C ILE A 60 2.33 4.77 -9.11
N ALA A 61 1.96 4.50 -7.87
CA ALA A 61 1.09 3.40 -7.54
C ALA A 61 0.04 3.78 -6.49
N PRO A 62 -1.25 3.53 -6.74
CA PRO A 62 -2.27 3.65 -5.73
C PRO A 62 -2.32 2.40 -4.85
N ILE A 63 -2.67 2.58 -3.57
CA ILE A 63 -3.12 1.49 -2.71
C ILE A 63 -4.65 1.45 -2.76
N VAL A 64 -5.21 0.28 -2.99
CA VAL A 64 -6.65 0.08 -3.14
C VAL A 64 -7.13 -1.12 -2.31
N SER A 65 -8.38 -1.07 -1.85
CA SER A 65 -9.02 -2.14 -1.10
C SER A 65 -10.22 -2.76 -1.85
N SER A 66 -10.37 -2.45 -3.14
CA SER A 66 -11.42 -3.01 -4.01
C SER A 66 -11.15 -2.72 -5.49
N GLY A 67 -11.75 -3.51 -6.38
CA GLY A 67 -11.74 -3.24 -7.82
C GLY A 67 -12.40 -1.90 -8.17
N ARG A 68 -13.46 -1.51 -7.44
CA ARG A 68 -14.12 -0.21 -7.61
C ARG A 68 -13.18 0.97 -7.35
N ALA A 69 -12.36 0.91 -6.30
CA ALA A 69 -11.40 1.95 -6.01
C ALA A 69 -10.31 2.02 -7.09
N ALA A 70 -9.78 0.88 -7.52
CA ALA A 70 -8.82 0.81 -8.63
C ALA A 70 -9.37 1.49 -9.89
N LYS A 71 -10.55 1.08 -10.34
CA LYS A 71 -11.23 1.68 -11.50
C LYS A 71 -11.38 3.19 -11.40
N LEU A 72 -11.85 3.67 -10.23
CA LEU A 72 -12.08 5.09 -10.02
C LEU A 72 -10.78 5.90 -10.17
N ILE A 73 -9.71 5.47 -9.52
CA ILE A 73 -8.41 6.14 -9.55
C ILE A 73 -7.83 6.11 -10.95
N LEU A 74 -7.73 4.94 -11.57
CA LEU A 74 -7.14 4.78 -12.90
C LEU A 74 -7.89 5.57 -13.97
N ARG A 75 -9.23 5.57 -13.90
CA ARG A 75 -10.08 6.37 -14.79
C ARG A 75 -9.86 7.87 -14.62
N ARG A 76 -9.72 8.33 -13.38
CA ARG A 76 -9.42 9.74 -13.06
C ARG A 76 -8.05 10.13 -13.63
N TRP A 77 -7.03 9.33 -13.37
CA TRP A 77 -5.67 9.59 -13.84
C TRP A 77 -5.59 9.61 -15.37
N ALA A 78 -6.19 8.61 -16.03
CA ALA A 78 -6.24 8.55 -17.49
C ALA A 78 -6.93 9.79 -18.11
N LYS A 79 -8.08 10.19 -17.53
CA LYS A 79 -8.88 11.31 -18.08
C LYS A 79 -8.23 12.66 -17.87
N GLU A 80 -7.66 12.91 -16.71
CA GLU A 80 -7.23 14.27 -16.33
C GLU A 80 -5.75 14.52 -16.55
N PHE A 81 -4.94 13.46 -16.45
CA PHE A 81 -3.49 13.58 -16.55
C PHE A 81 -2.90 12.85 -17.75
N GLY A 82 -3.70 12.08 -18.52
CA GLY A 82 -3.20 11.28 -19.63
C GLY A 82 -2.19 10.21 -19.17
N ARG A 83 -2.26 9.78 -17.91
CA ARG A 83 -1.34 8.83 -17.27
C ARG A 83 -2.11 7.74 -16.55
N THR A 84 -1.51 6.55 -16.42
CA THR A 84 -2.05 5.46 -15.59
C THR A 84 -1.06 5.08 -14.49
N ALA A 85 -1.41 4.09 -13.66
CA ALA A 85 -0.50 3.56 -12.65
C ALA A 85 0.61 2.74 -13.30
N ASP A 86 1.81 2.81 -12.73
CA ASP A 86 2.92 1.95 -13.11
C ASP A 86 2.80 0.57 -12.46
N PHE A 87 2.13 0.50 -11.30
CA PHE A 87 1.68 -0.71 -10.62
C PHE A 87 0.57 -0.37 -9.64
N VAL A 88 -0.10 -1.38 -9.09
CA VAL A 88 -1.15 -1.23 -8.06
C VAL A 88 -0.82 -2.09 -6.85
N VAL A 89 -1.08 -1.58 -5.65
CA VAL A 89 -1.01 -2.36 -4.41
C VAL A 89 -2.42 -2.58 -3.89
N ILE A 90 -2.81 -3.83 -3.67
CA ILE A 90 -4.05 -4.18 -2.98
C ILE A 90 -3.73 -4.30 -1.49
N GLU A 91 -4.54 -3.63 -0.66
CA GLU A 91 -4.45 -3.75 0.78
C GLU A 91 -5.67 -4.47 1.34
N GLY A 92 -5.44 -5.65 1.94
CA GLY A 92 -6.48 -6.45 2.59
C GLY A 92 -6.79 -5.97 4.01
N CYS A 93 -7.89 -6.45 4.56
CA CYS A 93 -8.37 -6.08 5.90
C CYS A 93 -7.45 -6.50 7.06
N LYS A 94 -6.46 -7.35 6.80
CA LYS A 94 -5.43 -7.76 7.77
C LYS A 94 -4.17 -6.89 7.70
N ALA A 95 -4.17 -5.82 6.90
CA ALA A 95 -3.05 -4.89 6.88
C ALA A 95 -3.02 -4.06 8.16
N GLY A 96 -1.83 -3.67 8.59
CA GLY A 96 -1.65 -2.69 9.65
C GLY A 96 -1.81 -1.26 9.13
N GLY A 97 -2.19 -0.33 10.01
CA GLY A 97 -2.36 1.07 9.66
C GLY A 97 -3.78 1.43 9.21
N HIS A 98 -3.92 2.46 8.41
CA HIS A 98 -5.22 3.03 8.00
C HIS A 98 -5.86 2.22 6.89
N LEU A 99 -6.99 1.59 7.16
CA LEU A 99 -7.68 0.72 6.21
C LEU A 99 -8.76 1.43 5.41
N GLY A 100 -8.87 1.07 4.14
CA GLY A 100 -9.92 1.53 3.23
C GLY A 100 -11.24 0.76 3.33
N PHE A 101 -11.54 0.15 4.49
CA PHE A 101 -12.76 -0.61 4.77
C PHE A 101 -13.65 0.15 5.75
N ALA A 102 -14.96 -0.12 5.72
CA ALA A 102 -15.86 0.39 6.73
C ALA A 102 -15.56 -0.27 8.10
N GLU A 103 -15.58 0.53 9.17
CA GLU A 103 -15.29 0.03 10.52
C GLU A 103 -16.23 -1.08 10.96
N ASP A 104 -17.53 -0.94 10.67
CA ASP A 104 -18.55 -1.95 10.97
C ASP A 104 -18.25 -3.29 10.29
N ASP A 105 -17.75 -3.27 9.05
CA ASP A 105 -17.38 -4.49 8.32
C ASP A 105 -16.11 -5.13 8.89
N LEU A 106 -15.14 -4.32 9.31
CA LEU A 106 -13.94 -4.79 10.00
C LEU A 106 -14.27 -5.48 11.32
N LEU A 107 -15.11 -4.83 12.15
CA LEU A 107 -15.55 -5.35 13.45
C LEU A 107 -16.41 -6.61 13.30
N ALA A 108 -17.23 -6.67 12.26
CA ALA A 108 -18.09 -7.82 11.98
C ALA A 108 -17.37 -8.96 11.23
N GLY A 109 -16.11 -8.77 10.81
CA GLY A 109 -15.35 -9.74 10.01
C GLY A 109 -15.97 -9.99 8.62
N LYS A 110 -16.63 -8.99 8.04
CA LYS A 110 -17.35 -9.09 6.76
C LYS A 110 -16.60 -8.47 5.57
N CYS A 111 -15.36 -8.06 5.78
CA CYS A 111 -14.55 -7.52 4.71
C CYS A 111 -14.22 -8.57 3.66
N GLN A 112 -14.14 -8.14 2.41
CA GLN A 112 -13.58 -8.95 1.34
C GLN A 112 -12.15 -9.38 1.68
N THR A 113 -11.81 -10.61 1.32
CA THR A 113 -10.46 -11.15 1.46
C THR A 113 -9.58 -10.68 0.29
N LEU A 114 -8.26 -10.88 0.41
CA LEU A 114 -7.35 -10.65 -0.72
C LEU A 114 -7.67 -11.57 -1.91
N ASP A 115 -8.16 -12.79 -1.64
CA ASP A 115 -8.60 -13.75 -2.67
C ASP A 115 -9.80 -13.24 -3.48
N ASP A 116 -10.67 -12.45 -2.84
CA ASP A 116 -11.81 -11.81 -3.51
C ASP A 116 -11.40 -10.55 -4.29
N ILE A 117 -10.56 -9.71 -3.69
CA ILE A 117 -10.18 -8.40 -4.23
C ILE A 117 -9.22 -8.53 -5.41
N LEU A 118 -8.26 -9.47 -5.36
CA LEU A 118 -7.22 -9.61 -6.37
C LEU A 118 -7.80 -9.84 -7.79
N PRO A 119 -8.71 -10.81 -8.03
CA PRO A 119 -9.29 -10.99 -9.36
C PRO A 119 -10.09 -9.77 -9.84
N GLU A 120 -10.77 -9.04 -8.94
CA GLU A 120 -11.47 -7.80 -9.30
C GLU A 120 -10.50 -6.74 -9.82
N VAL A 121 -9.40 -6.49 -9.08
CA VAL A 121 -8.41 -5.47 -9.46
C VAL A 121 -7.68 -5.87 -10.74
N LEU A 122 -7.32 -7.16 -10.90
CA LEU A 122 -6.72 -7.66 -12.14
C LEU A 122 -7.64 -7.44 -13.35
N ALA A 123 -8.95 -7.58 -13.19
CA ALA A 123 -9.91 -7.29 -14.25
C ALA A 123 -9.97 -5.78 -14.57
N GLU A 124 -9.93 -4.93 -13.55
CA GLU A 124 -10.07 -3.47 -13.73
C GLU A 124 -8.79 -2.79 -14.27
N VAL A 125 -7.60 -3.38 -14.13
CA VAL A 125 -6.38 -2.82 -14.72
C VAL A 125 -6.24 -3.10 -16.22
N LYS A 126 -6.79 -4.21 -16.73
CA LYS A 126 -6.66 -4.63 -18.13
C LYS A 126 -7.04 -3.58 -19.18
N PRO A 127 -8.18 -2.84 -19.04
CA PRO A 127 -8.52 -1.80 -20.00
C PRO A 127 -7.47 -0.68 -20.09
N PHE A 128 -6.83 -0.36 -18.96
CA PHE A 128 -5.80 0.68 -18.89
C PHE A 128 -4.47 0.17 -19.44
N GLU A 129 -4.11 -1.10 -19.22
CA GLU A 129 -2.97 -1.72 -19.89
C GLU A 129 -3.10 -1.64 -21.41
N ALA A 130 -4.28 -1.97 -21.94
CA ALA A 130 -4.56 -1.87 -23.37
C ALA A 130 -4.52 -0.42 -23.87
N GLN A 131 -5.06 0.53 -23.09
CA GLN A 131 -5.10 1.95 -23.44
C GLN A 131 -3.71 2.59 -23.48
N PHE A 132 -2.85 2.24 -22.52
CA PHE A 132 -1.53 2.87 -22.35
C PHE A 132 -0.37 2.04 -22.93
N GLY A 133 -0.62 0.80 -23.38
CA GLY A 133 0.35 -0.04 -24.05
C GLY A 133 1.44 -0.64 -23.16
N HIS A 134 1.21 -0.71 -21.85
CA HIS A 134 2.13 -1.35 -20.90
C HIS A 134 1.36 -2.11 -19.81
N SER A 135 2.03 -3.10 -19.19
CA SER A 135 1.45 -3.84 -18.07
C SER A 135 1.37 -3.00 -16.80
N ILE A 136 0.35 -3.26 -15.98
CA ILE A 136 0.16 -2.67 -14.65
C ILE A 136 0.25 -3.79 -13.61
N PRO A 137 1.44 -4.14 -13.13
CA PRO A 137 1.61 -5.20 -12.13
C PRO A 137 0.79 -4.93 -10.87
N VAL A 138 0.15 -5.97 -10.34
CA VAL A 138 -0.67 -5.89 -9.12
C VAL A 138 0.04 -6.64 -8.00
N PHE A 139 0.31 -5.94 -6.90
CA PHE A 139 0.89 -6.49 -5.67
C PHE A 139 -0.17 -6.61 -4.59
N VAL A 140 -0.04 -7.59 -3.70
CA VAL A 140 -0.95 -7.76 -2.56
C VAL A 140 -0.24 -7.51 -1.24
N ALA A 141 -0.95 -6.86 -0.30
CA ALA A 141 -0.50 -6.51 1.04
C ALA A 141 -1.57 -6.80 2.09
N GLY A 142 -1.15 -7.02 3.34
CA GLY A 142 -2.07 -7.20 4.45
C GLY A 142 -2.47 -8.66 4.71
N GLY A 143 -1.76 -9.30 5.63
CA GLY A 143 -1.96 -10.69 5.98
C GLY A 143 -1.08 -11.67 5.20
N VAL A 144 -0.17 -11.18 4.36
CA VAL A 144 0.86 -11.98 3.70
C VAL A 144 2.09 -12.02 4.61
N TYR A 145 2.54 -13.20 4.99
CA TYR A 145 3.62 -13.36 5.95
C TYR A 145 4.64 -14.43 5.56
N THR A 146 4.25 -15.47 4.84
CA THR A 146 5.07 -16.62 4.49
C THR A 146 5.33 -16.71 2.99
N GLY A 147 6.32 -17.53 2.61
CA GLY A 147 6.54 -17.88 1.20
C GLY A 147 5.36 -18.63 0.59
N ALA A 148 4.59 -19.38 1.39
CA ALA A 148 3.38 -20.06 0.93
C ALA A 148 2.28 -19.05 0.55
N ASP A 149 2.08 -18.00 1.36
CA ASP A 149 1.14 -16.93 1.03
C ASP A 149 1.54 -16.22 -0.28
N MET A 150 2.84 -15.93 -0.43
CA MET A 150 3.36 -15.34 -1.66
C MET A 150 3.12 -16.23 -2.87
N ALA A 151 3.39 -17.54 -2.75
CA ALA A 151 3.16 -18.50 -3.83
C ALA A 151 1.67 -18.58 -4.20
N HIS A 152 0.77 -18.56 -3.20
CA HIS A 152 -0.67 -18.56 -3.40
C HIS A 152 -1.12 -17.36 -4.25
N PHE A 153 -0.80 -16.14 -3.84
CA PHE A 153 -1.23 -14.95 -4.58
C PHE A 153 -0.54 -14.81 -5.94
N THR A 154 0.71 -15.25 -6.06
CA THR A 154 1.39 -15.29 -7.37
C THR A 154 0.69 -16.26 -8.32
N ALA A 155 0.25 -17.42 -7.83
CA ALA A 155 -0.52 -18.37 -8.64
C ALA A 155 -1.89 -17.80 -9.07
N MET A 156 -2.47 -16.88 -8.29
CA MET A 156 -3.70 -16.16 -8.64
C MET A 156 -3.48 -14.99 -9.62
N GLY A 157 -2.22 -14.67 -9.97
CA GLY A 157 -1.87 -13.61 -10.92
C GLY A 157 -1.31 -12.33 -10.32
N ALA A 158 -1.06 -12.27 -9.01
CA ALA A 158 -0.30 -11.15 -8.43
C ALA A 158 1.15 -11.14 -8.94
N ALA A 159 1.68 -9.96 -9.21
CA ALA A 159 3.09 -9.78 -9.59
C ALA A 159 4.05 -9.98 -8.41
N GLY A 160 3.55 -9.90 -7.19
CA GLY A 160 4.30 -10.07 -5.97
C GLY A 160 3.51 -9.65 -4.74
N VAL A 161 4.21 -9.49 -3.62
CA VAL A 161 3.62 -9.16 -2.33
C VAL A 161 4.33 -7.99 -1.66
N GLN A 162 3.61 -7.23 -0.84
CA GLN A 162 4.17 -6.19 0.02
C GLN A 162 4.12 -6.69 1.47
N LEU A 163 5.25 -6.66 2.14
CA LEU A 163 5.44 -7.11 3.52
C LEU A 163 6.01 -5.97 4.37
N ALA A 164 5.54 -5.81 5.59
CA ALA A 164 6.07 -4.84 6.55
C ALA A 164 6.42 -5.49 7.89
N THR A 165 5.45 -5.99 8.63
CA THR A 165 5.60 -6.47 10.02
C THR A 165 6.71 -7.50 10.17
N ARG A 166 6.85 -8.42 9.20
CA ARG A 166 7.91 -9.43 9.20
C ARG A 166 9.31 -8.83 9.22
N PHE A 167 9.52 -7.69 8.57
CA PHE A 167 10.81 -7.01 8.51
C PHE A 167 11.06 -6.09 9.70
N ILE A 168 10.00 -5.58 10.34
CA ILE A 168 10.14 -4.73 11.54
C ILE A 168 10.83 -5.50 12.68
N THR A 169 10.56 -6.80 12.81
CA THR A 169 11.13 -7.65 13.88
C THR A 169 12.54 -8.17 13.60
N THR A 170 13.16 -7.76 12.49
CA THR A 170 14.53 -8.17 12.15
C THR A 170 15.58 -7.32 12.84
N TYR A 171 16.82 -7.78 12.85
CA TYR A 171 17.96 -7.04 13.40
C TYR A 171 18.30 -5.79 12.61
N GLU A 172 18.04 -5.81 11.29
CA GLU A 172 18.34 -4.71 10.38
C GLU A 172 17.39 -3.52 10.54
N CYS A 173 16.20 -3.75 11.10
CA CYS A 173 15.26 -2.67 11.40
C CYS A 173 15.75 -1.88 12.62
N ASP A 174 15.76 -0.55 12.52
CA ASP A 174 16.19 0.37 13.58
C ASP A 174 15.08 0.70 14.62
N ALA A 175 13.95 0.00 14.57
CA ALA A 175 12.94 0.08 15.61
C ALA A 175 13.50 -0.34 16.97
N SER A 176 13.03 0.30 18.04
CA SER A 176 13.47 -0.05 19.41
C SER A 176 13.19 -1.50 19.74
N GLN A 177 14.02 -2.12 20.58
CA GLN A 177 13.82 -3.51 20.98
C GLN A 177 12.46 -3.71 21.65
N GLY A 178 12.01 -2.79 22.51
CA GLY A 178 10.70 -2.86 23.13
C GLY A 178 9.56 -2.90 22.13
N TYR A 179 9.64 -2.16 21.02
CA TYR A 179 8.64 -2.21 19.96
C TYR A 179 8.64 -3.56 19.24
N LYS A 180 9.82 -4.12 18.95
CA LYS A 180 9.97 -5.46 18.36
C LYS A 180 9.41 -6.53 19.28
N ASP A 181 9.68 -6.45 20.59
CA ASP A 181 9.21 -7.40 21.57
C ASP A 181 7.68 -7.41 21.68
N VAL A 182 7.04 -6.24 21.58
CA VAL A 182 5.58 -6.11 21.49
C VAL A 182 5.03 -6.91 20.31
N LEU A 183 5.60 -6.71 19.11
CA LEU A 183 5.15 -7.40 17.91
C LEU A 183 5.40 -8.90 17.94
N LEU A 184 6.51 -9.34 18.57
CA LEU A 184 6.86 -10.75 18.69
C LEU A 184 5.98 -11.49 19.69
N ASN A 185 5.49 -10.82 20.72
CA ASN A 185 4.67 -11.42 21.78
C ASN A 185 3.17 -11.21 21.58
N ALA A 186 2.75 -10.35 20.63
CA ALA A 186 1.34 -10.07 20.38
C ALA A 186 0.63 -11.26 19.71
N GLY A 187 -0.51 -11.64 20.26
CA GLY A 187 -1.46 -12.56 19.63
C GLY A 187 -2.55 -11.81 18.85
N SER A 188 -3.42 -12.56 18.20
CA SER A 188 -4.55 -11.98 17.47
C SER A 188 -5.53 -11.23 18.38
N GLU A 189 -5.63 -11.62 19.63
CA GLU A 189 -6.45 -10.99 20.68
C GLU A 189 -5.92 -9.61 21.12
N ASP A 190 -4.65 -9.32 20.85
CA ASP A 190 -4.02 -8.03 21.15
C ASP A 190 -4.24 -7.00 20.04
N VAL A 191 -4.79 -7.43 18.91
CA VAL A 191 -5.09 -6.51 17.79
C VAL A 191 -6.47 -5.89 18.01
N ARG A 192 -6.53 -4.55 18.03
CA ARG A 192 -7.76 -3.77 18.16
C ARG A 192 -7.94 -2.85 16.96
N ILE A 193 -9.18 -2.69 16.55
CA ILE A 193 -9.53 -1.64 15.59
C ILE A 193 -9.68 -0.34 16.37
N ILE A 194 -8.96 0.69 15.96
CA ILE A 194 -9.08 2.04 16.52
C ILE A 194 -9.47 3.03 15.44
N HIS A 195 -10.08 4.12 15.87
CA HIS A 195 -10.28 5.30 15.05
C HIS A 195 -9.05 6.19 15.13
N SER A 196 -8.35 6.37 14.03
CA SER A 196 -7.16 7.23 14.02
C SER A 196 -7.52 8.73 14.02
N PRO A 197 -6.60 9.62 14.40
CA PRO A 197 -6.82 11.06 14.34
C PRO A 197 -7.19 11.60 12.96
N VAL A 198 -6.88 10.86 11.88
CA VAL A 198 -7.26 11.21 10.49
C VAL A 198 -8.62 10.66 10.09
N GLY A 199 -9.38 10.07 11.03
CA GLY A 199 -10.76 9.62 10.81
C GLY A 199 -10.90 8.29 10.06
N MET A 200 -9.85 7.48 9.99
CA MET A 200 -9.87 6.17 9.36
C MET A 200 -9.70 5.06 10.39
N PRO A 201 -10.40 3.92 10.23
CA PRO A 201 -10.19 2.77 11.09
C PRO A 201 -8.84 2.12 10.78
N GLY A 202 -8.21 1.54 11.79
CA GLY A 202 -6.96 0.80 11.61
C GLY A 202 -6.69 -0.17 12.74
N PRO A 203 -6.18 -1.38 12.43
CA PRO A 203 -5.76 -2.32 13.45
C PRO A 203 -4.43 -1.88 14.07
N VAL A 204 -4.36 -1.93 15.38
CA VAL A 204 -3.15 -1.68 16.16
C VAL A 204 -2.96 -2.76 17.19
N SER A 205 -1.72 -3.08 17.53
CA SER A 205 -1.42 -3.90 18.70
C SER A 205 -1.59 -3.05 19.96
N TYR A 206 -2.56 -3.42 20.80
CA TYR A 206 -3.03 -2.61 21.94
C TYR A 206 -2.22 -2.79 23.23
N THR A 207 -1.25 -3.67 23.25
CA THR A 207 -0.56 -4.12 24.46
C THR A 207 0.21 -3.04 25.25
N HIS A 208 0.28 -1.80 24.80
CA HIS A 208 1.08 -0.75 25.45
C HIS A 208 0.54 0.69 25.35
N LEU A 209 -0.77 0.89 25.44
CA LEU A 209 -1.35 2.23 25.63
C LEU A 209 -1.71 2.54 27.11
N THR A 210 -1.09 1.82 28.05
CA THR A 210 -1.17 2.14 29.49
C THR A 210 0.15 2.64 30.03
#